data_278fc83859dfaf3356dafbe707939ee5
#
_entry.id   278fc83859dfaf3356dafbe707939ee5
#
_cell.length_a   1.000
_cell.length_b   1.000
_cell.length_c   1.000
_cell.angle_alpha   90.00
_cell.angle_beta   90.00
_cell.angle_gamma   90.00
#
_symmetry.space_group_name_H-M   'P 1'
#
loop_
_entity.id
_entity.type
_entity.pdbx_description
1 polymer ?
#
loop_
_entity_poly.entity_id
_entity_poly.type
_entity_poly.pdbx_seq_one_letter_code
_entity_poly.pdbx_strand_id
1 'polypeptide(L)'
;MKESSLKAKTAKGLFWGGVGNGLQQLFNLFFGIFLARLLDASDYGMIGMLAIFSAISSVIQEGGFGAALINKEKITQEDCNAVFWFSLSAGFCLYILLFLSAPFIAGFYGIPELAPLSRFMFLGFLIGCTGTVHGAIFTKRLMIKEKIHINLIALFCSGCIGLAMAYCGMAYWAIATQQVSYMLLMVSMLWYKSPWKPTLQFSAAPLKEMLPFSIKIAFTNIFNQINQNILTVLMGKYYTSRQVGYYTQGNKWMMMGSSLVTSMVTNVAQPVLIQVSSEVERQKNVFRKMLRFVSFISFPAMLGQIGRAHV
;
A
#
# COMPACT_ATOMS: atom_id res chain seq x y z
N MET A 1 -18.11 28.52 15.82
CA MET A 1 -17.31 27.56 16.62
C MET A 1 -16.97 26.24 15.93
N LYS A 2 -17.72 25.75 14.92
CA LYS A 2 -17.42 24.46 14.22
C LYS A 2 -16.24 24.52 13.24
N GLU A 3 -16.00 25.66 12.61
CA GLU A 3 -14.99 25.79 11.54
C GLU A 3 -13.54 25.84 12.06
N SER A 4 -13.30 26.49 13.17
CA SER A 4 -11.99 26.52 13.84
C SER A 4 -11.55 25.14 14.35
N SER A 5 -12.51 24.33 14.82
CA SER A 5 -12.28 22.94 15.24
C SER A 5 -11.91 22.02 14.08
N LEU A 6 -12.50 22.22 12.89
CA LEU A 6 -12.20 21.41 11.71
C LEU A 6 -10.82 21.77 11.16
N LYS A 7 -10.48 23.05 11.04
CA LYS A 7 -9.15 23.51 10.60
C LYS A 7 -8.04 22.97 11.51
N ALA A 8 -8.23 23.02 12.83
CA ALA A 8 -7.27 22.50 13.80
C ALA A 8 -7.09 20.96 13.68
N LYS A 9 -8.19 20.20 13.50
CA LYS A 9 -8.13 18.75 13.29
C LYS A 9 -7.42 18.39 11.99
N THR A 10 -7.70 19.13 10.91
CA THR A 10 -7.05 18.92 9.61
C THR A 10 -5.55 19.22 9.67
N ALA A 11 -5.17 20.35 10.27
CA ALA A 11 -3.76 20.71 10.44
C ALA A 11 -3.00 19.67 11.29
N LYS A 12 -3.60 19.21 12.39
CA LYS A 12 -3.05 18.13 13.21
C LYS A 12 -2.95 16.80 12.46
N GLY A 13 -3.94 16.49 11.63
CA GLY A 13 -3.93 15.31 10.77
C GLY A 13 -2.81 15.36 9.72
N LEU A 14 -2.61 16.49 9.07
CA LEU A 14 -1.52 16.71 8.10
C LEU A 14 -0.15 16.61 8.76
N PHE A 15 0.04 17.22 9.93
CA PHE A 15 1.29 17.12 10.69
C PHE A 15 1.61 15.65 11.05
N TRP A 16 0.65 14.95 11.66
CA TRP A 16 0.83 13.54 11.99
C TRP A 16 1.02 12.66 10.75
N GLY A 17 0.32 12.98 9.65
CA GLY A 17 0.51 12.32 8.35
C GLY A 17 1.95 12.43 7.84
N GLY A 18 2.52 13.63 7.87
CA GLY A 18 3.90 13.89 7.47
C GLY A 18 4.91 13.17 8.35
N VAL A 19 4.79 13.31 9.67
CA VAL A 19 5.65 12.63 10.65
C VAL A 19 5.55 11.11 10.52
N GLY A 20 4.33 10.59 10.39
CA GLY A 20 4.11 9.16 10.23
C GLY A 20 4.74 8.59 8.97
N ASN A 21 4.59 9.28 7.83
CA ASN A 21 5.24 8.87 6.58
C ASN A 21 6.78 8.91 6.69
N GLY A 22 7.33 9.93 7.34
CA GLY A 22 8.77 10.02 7.59
C GLY A 22 9.28 8.84 8.43
N LEU A 23 8.63 8.54 9.56
CA LEU A 23 8.97 7.41 10.41
C LEU A 23 8.80 6.07 9.70
N GLN A 24 7.75 5.91 8.90
CA GLN A 24 7.55 4.72 8.08
C GLN A 24 8.71 4.51 7.09
N GLN A 25 9.19 5.57 6.44
CA GLN A 25 10.33 5.49 5.54
C GLN A 25 11.62 5.15 6.28
N LEU A 26 11.83 5.72 7.48
CA LEU A 26 12.97 5.36 8.32
C LEU A 26 12.95 3.89 8.74
N PHE A 27 11.81 3.34 9.14
CA PHE A 27 11.69 1.91 9.46
C PHE A 27 11.89 1.02 8.22
N ASN A 28 11.32 1.41 7.07
CA ASN A 28 11.53 0.69 5.82
C ASN A 28 13.01 0.67 5.40
N LEU A 29 13.70 1.79 5.59
CA LEU A 29 15.13 1.91 5.32
C LEU A 29 15.93 1.05 6.30
N PHE A 30 15.66 1.14 7.59
CA PHE A 30 16.32 0.36 8.62
C PHE A 30 16.18 -1.14 8.36
N PHE A 31 14.95 -1.66 8.33
CA PHE A 31 14.74 -3.08 8.07
C PHE A 31 15.20 -3.50 6.68
N GLY A 32 15.06 -2.62 5.68
CA GLY A 32 15.53 -2.88 4.32
C GLY A 32 17.04 -3.11 4.24
N ILE A 33 17.84 -2.30 4.94
CA ILE A 33 19.31 -2.44 4.97
C ILE A 33 19.71 -3.74 5.68
N PHE A 34 19.11 -4.04 6.85
CA PHE A 34 19.45 -5.27 7.58
C PHE A 34 19.06 -6.53 6.82
N LEU A 35 17.85 -6.56 6.23
CA LEU A 35 17.42 -7.67 5.40
C LEU A 35 18.29 -7.83 4.15
N ALA A 36 18.71 -6.73 3.51
CA ALA A 36 19.57 -6.78 2.33
C ALA A 36 20.99 -7.32 2.62
N ARG A 37 21.42 -7.28 3.89
CA ARG A 37 22.70 -7.88 4.31
C ARG A 37 22.58 -9.37 4.65
N LEU A 38 21.39 -9.85 4.98
CA LEU A 38 21.12 -11.23 5.41
C LEU A 38 20.55 -12.10 4.30
N LEU A 39 19.92 -11.51 3.30
CA LEU A 39 19.20 -12.20 2.24
C LEU A 39 19.88 -11.99 0.89
N ASP A 40 19.79 -13.02 0.05
CA ASP A 40 20.30 -12.97 -1.31
C ASP A 40 19.35 -12.22 -2.27
N ALA A 41 19.89 -11.75 -3.39
CA ALA A 41 19.08 -11.10 -4.42
C ALA A 41 17.99 -12.02 -4.98
N SER A 42 18.21 -13.34 -5.03
CA SER A 42 17.24 -14.33 -5.46
C SER A 42 15.99 -14.37 -4.58
N ASP A 43 16.15 -14.16 -3.24
CA ASP A 43 15.03 -14.12 -2.30
C ASP A 43 14.08 -12.96 -2.62
N TYR A 44 14.64 -11.79 -2.90
CA TYR A 44 13.86 -10.63 -3.34
C TYR A 44 13.23 -10.82 -4.70
N GLY A 45 13.91 -11.55 -5.59
CA GLY A 45 13.38 -11.91 -6.90
C GLY A 45 12.13 -12.76 -6.83
N MET A 46 12.12 -13.78 -5.98
CA MET A 46 10.95 -14.65 -5.76
C MET A 46 9.75 -13.86 -5.24
N ILE A 47 9.96 -12.95 -4.28
CA ILE A 47 8.90 -12.06 -3.78
C ILE A 47 8.44 -11.08 -4.88
N GLY A 48 9.39 -10.54 -5.65
CA GLY A 48 9.11 -9.62 -6.76
C GLY A 48 8.25 -10.25 -7.85
N MET A 49 8.48 -11.51 -8.21
CA MET A 49 7.65 -12.25 -9.19
C MET A 49 6.19 -12.38 -8.73
N LEU A 50 5.93 -12.43 -7.43
CA LEU A 50 4.60 -12.48 -6.85
C LEU A 50 3.96 -11.10 -6.64
N ALA A 51 4.72 -10.01 -6.79
CA ALA A 51 4.27 -8.66 -6.47
C ALA A 51 3.04 -8.24 -7.27
N ILE A 52 2.93 -8.59 -8.55
CA ILE A 52 1.78 -8.24 -9.39
C ILE A 52 0.49 -8.87 -8.86
N PHE A 53 0.54 -10.13 -8.44
CA PHE A 53 -0.63 -10.84 -7.91
C PHE A 53 -1.07 -10.22 -6.58
N SER A 54 -0.12 -9.92 -5.71
CA SER A 54 -0.38 -9.21 -4.45
C SER A 54 -0.93 -7.81 -4.69
N ALA A 55 -0.39 -7.06 -5.66
CA ALA A 55 -0.82 -5.71 -5.98
C ALA A 55 -2.25 -5.67 -6.56
N ILE A 56 -2.58 -6.58 -7.49
CA ILE A 56 -3.94 -6.69 -8.04
C ILE A 56 -4.92 -7.09 -6.94
N SER A 57 -4.53 -8.05 -6.09
CA SER A 57 -5.36 -8.48 -4.95
C SER A 57 -5.64 -7.34 -3.97
N SER A 58 -4.64 -6.51 -3.68
CA SER A 58 -4.81 -5.32 -2.84
C SER A 58 -5.76 -4.31 -3.47
N VAL A 59 -5.71 -4.12 -4.80
CA VAL A 59 -6.65 -3.24 -5.50
C VAL A 59 -8.09 -3.76 -5.38
N ILE A 60 -8.30 -5.05 -5.52
CA ILE A 60 -9.63 -5.66 -5.36
C ILE A 60 -10.11 -5.48 -3.92
N GLN A 61 -9.22 -5.65 -2.95
CA GLN A 61 -9.49 -5.48 -1.52
C GLN A 61 -9.85 -4.03 -1.16
N GLU A 62 -8.99 -3.07 -1.56
CA GLU A 62 -9.14 -1.65 -1.21
C GLU A 62 -10.04 -0.91 -2.19
N GLY A 63 -10.08 -1.40 -3.40
CA GLY A 63 -10.20 -0.62 -4.63
C GLY A 63 -11.51 0.04 -4.84
N GLY A 64 -12.56 -0.34 -4.43
CA GLY A 64 -13.75 0.37 -4.82
C GLY A 64 -14.60 0.73 -3.61
N PHE A 65 -14.97 -0.26 -2.84
CA PHE A 65 -15.97 -0.08 -1.80
C PHE A 65 -15.44 0.66 -0.56
N GLY A 66 -14.14 0.48 -0.22
CA GLY A 66 -13.51 1.25 0.85
C GLY A 66 -13.48 2.75 0.50
N ALA A 67 -13.10 3.10 -0.73
CA ALA A 67 -13.11 4.47 -1.21
C ALA A 67 -14.54 5.03 -1.33
N ALA A 68 -15.50 4.22 -1.78
CA ALA A 68 -16.91 4.60 -1.85
C ALA A 68 -17.49 4.92 -0.46
N LEU A 69 -17.18 4.10 0.56
CA LEU A 69 -17.56 4.40 1.96
C LEU A 69 -16.98 5.73 2.45
N ILE A 70 -15.71 6.03 2.14
CA ILE A 70 -15.08 7.28 2.54
C ILE A 70 -15.79 8.48 1.89
N ASN A 71 -16.18 8.36 0.63
CA ASN A 71 -16.81 9.44 -0.14
C ASN A 71 -18.31 9.62 0.15
N LYS A 72 -19.01 8.60 0.68
CA LYS A 72 -20.43 8.72 1.03
C LYS A 72 -20.62 9.75 2.15
N GLU A 73 -21.58 10.67 2.05
CA GLU A 73 -21.78 11.73 3.05
C GLU A 73 -22.00 11.18 4.45
N LYS A 74 -22.94 10.25 4.60
CA LYS A 74 -23.27 9.57 5.87
C LYS A 74 -23.09 8.07 5.69
N ILE A 75 -22.28 7.46 6.54
CA ILE A 75 -22.10 6.02 6.58
C ILE A 75 -23.09 5.44 7.61
N THR A 76 -23.88 4.48 7.19
CA THR A 76 -24.78 3.72 8.06
C THR A 76 -24.15 2.40 8.47
N GLN A 77 -24.74 1.74 9.48
CA GLN A 77 -24.34 0.39 9.86
C GLN A 77 -24.55 -0.61 8.70
N GLU A 78 -25.63 -0.40 7.95
CA GLU A 78 -25.99 -1.23 6.80
C GLU A 78 -24.96 -1.12 5.67
N ASP A 79 -24.47 0.09 5.37
CA ASP A 79 -23.39 0.31 4.39
C ASP A 79 -22.11 -0.45 4.78
N CYS A 80 -21.73 -0.32 6.05
CA CYS A 80 -20.54 -1.00 6.58
C CYS A 80 -20.66 -2.52 6.51
N ASN A 81 -21.80 -3.06 6.93
CA ASN A 81 -22.07 -4.50 6.85
C ASN A 81 -22.05 -5.01 5.42
N ALA A 82 -22.73 -4.31 4.51
CA ALA A 82 -22.77 -4.69 3.10
C ALA A 82 -21.35 -4.77 2.50
N VAL A 83 -20.55 -3.74 2.71
CA VAL A 83 -19.16 -3.71 2.22
C VAL A 83 -18.29 -4.76 2.90
N PHE A 84 -18.44 -4.97 4.20
CA PHE A 84 -17.67 -5.96 4.95
C PHE A 84 -17.92 -7.38 4.43
N TRP A 85 -19.17 -7.81 4.37
CA TRP A 85 -19.53 -9.15 3.91
C TRP A 85 -19.19 -9.38 2.44
N PHE A 86 -19.39 -8.35 1.60
CA PHE A 86 -18.97 -8.42 0.21
C PHE A 86 -17.44 -8.57 0.08
N SER A 87 -16.66 -7.72 0.77
CA SER A 87 -15.20 -7.77 0.71
C SER A 87 -14.67 -9.10 1.24
N LEU A 88 -15.25 -9.64 2.30
CA LEU A 88 -14.88 -10.93 2.86
C LEU A 88 -15.18 -12.07 1.88
N SER A 89 -16.39 -12.10 1.29
CA SER A 89 -16.81 -13.14 0.34
C SER A 89 -15.99 -13.07 -0.95
N ALA A 90 -15.83 -11.88 -1.52
CA ALA A 90 -15.01 -11.68 -2.72
C ALA A 90 -13.54 -12.02 -2.45
N GLY A 91 -13.03 -11.64 -1.28
CA GLY A 91 -11.68 -11.95 -0.84
C GLY A 91 -11.44 -13.44 -0.68
N PHE A 92 -12.40 -14.16 -0.11
CA PHE A 92 -12.33 -15.60 0.04
C PHE A 92 -12.36 -16.33 -1.31
N CYS A 93 -13.27 -15.93 -2.20
CA CYS A 93 -13.33 -16.48 -3.56
C CYS A 93 -12.01 -16.23 -4.33
N LEU A 94 -11.47 -15.01 -4.24
CA LEU A 94 -10.22 -14.67 -4.90
C LEU A 94 -9.03 -15.41 -4.27
N TYR A 95 -9.01 -15.59 -2.95
CA TYR A 95 -7.98 -16.39 -2.29
C TYR A 95 -7.99 -17.84 -2.78
N ILE A 96 -9.17 -18.48 -2.87
CA ILE A 96 -9.29 -19.84 -3.43
C ILE A 96 -8.79 -19.88 -4.86
N LEU A 97 -9.19 -18.93 -5.69
CA LEU A 97 -8.74 -18.84 -7.08
C LEU A 97 -7.21 -18.74 -7.17
N LEU A 98 -6.60 -17.86 -6.39
CA LEU A 98 -5.16 -17.66 -6.34
C LEU A 98 -4.43 -18.88 -5.75
N PHE A 99 -5.00 -19.53 -4.74
CA PHE A 99 -4.47 -20.74 -4.13
C PHE A 99 -4.42 -21.89 -5.13
N LEU A 100 -5.47 -22.05 -5.92
CA LEU A 100 -5.54 -23.05 -7.01
C LEU A 100 -4.64 -22.67 -8.19
N SER A 101 -4.45 -21.38 -8.43
CA SER A 101 -3.55 -20.89 -9.48
C SER A 101 -2.06 -20.95 -9.10
N ALA A 102 -1.72 -21.19 -7.84
CA ALA A 102 -0.32 -21.20 -7.37
C ALA A 102 0.60 -22.18 -8.16
N PRO A 103 0.20 -23.42 -8.50
CA PRO A 103 1.03 -24.30 -9.32
C PRO A 103 1.22 -23.78 -10.75
N PHE A 104 0.22 -23.11 -11.32
CA PHE A 104 0.35 -22.49 -12.65
C PHE A 104 1.33 -21.30 -12.61
N ILE A 105 1.32 -20.50 -11.54
CA ILE A 105 2.29 -19.42 -11.32
C ILE A 105 3.70 -20.00 -11.23
N ALA A 106 3.89 -21.05 -10.42
CA ALA A 106 5.17 -21.73 -10.28
C ALA A 106 5.64 -22.34 -11.63
N GLY A 107 4.75 -22.95 -12.38
CA GLY A 107 5.04 -23.50 -13.73
C GLY A 107 5.36 -22.40 -14.75
N PHE A 108 4.69 -21.25 -14.67
CA PHE A 108 4.97 -20.10 -15.55
C PHE A 108 6.40 -19.58 -15.38
N TYR A 109 6.87 -19.47 -14.14
CA TYR A 109 8.24 -19.02 -13.85
C TYR A 109 9.29 -20.15 -13.84
N GLY A 110 8.86 -21.43 -13.84
CA GLY A 110 9.75 -22.59 -13.75
C GLY A 110 10.41 -22.77 -12.38
N ILE A 111 9.78 -22.25 -11.31
CA ILE A 111 10.30 -22.28 -9.93
C ILE A 111 9.23 -22.91 -9.02
N PRO A 112 9.37 -24.21 -8.67
CA PRO A 112 8.37 -24.94 -7.86
C PRO A 112 8.10 -24.32 -6.49
N GLU A 113 9.10 -23.71 -5.87
CA GLU A 113 9.05 -23.08 -4.55
C GLU A 113 8.07 -21.89 -4.52
N LEU A 114 7.77 -21.30 -5.67
CA LEU A 114 6.77 -20.20 -5.74
C LEU A 114 5.35 -20.68 -5.41
N ALA A 115 5.03 -21.97 -5.57
CA ALA A 115 3.69 -22.46 -5.26
C ALA A 115 3.35 -22.38 -3.75
N PRO A 116 4.13 -22.95 -2.82
CA PRO A 116 3.87 -22.78 -1.39
C PRO A 116 4.04 -21.33 -0.94
N LEU A 117 5.01 -20.60 -1.48
CA LEU A 117 5.26 -19.20 -1.15
C LEU A 117 4.07 -18.32 -1.51
N SER A 118 3.53 -18.45 -2.72
CA SER A 118 2.37 -17.65 -3.16
C SER A 118 1.13 -17.96 -2.34
N ARG A 119 0.84 -19.23 -2.03
CA ARG A 119 -0.27 -19.64 -1.16
C ARG A 119 -0.20 -18.95 0.20
N PHE A 120 1.00 -18.91 0.80
CA PHE A 120 1.23 -18.24 2.08
C PHE A 120 1.06 -16.72 1.97
N MET A 121 1.65 -16.09 0.96
CA MET A 121 1.57 -14.63 0.79
C MET A 121 0.13 -14.15 0.55
N PHE A 122 -0.65 -14.93 -0.20
CA PHE A 122 -2.06 -14.59 -0.47
C PHE A 122 -2.96 -14.65 0.77
N LEU A 123 -2.55 -15.32 1.87
CA LEU A 123 -3.23 -15.22 3.16
C LEU A 123 -3.27 -13.77 3.67
N GLY A 124 -2.21 -13.01 3.44
CA GLY A 124 -2.17 -11.59 3.81
C GLY A 124 -3.28 -10.77 3.16
N PHE A 125 -3.63 -11.11 1.91
CA PHE A 125 -4.76 -10.50 1.22
C PHE A 125 -6.10 -10.85 1.88
N LEU A 126 -6.35 -12.11 2.20
CA LEU A 126 -7.59 -12.54 2.88
C LEU A 126 -7.75 -11.85 4.25
N ILE A 127 -6.66 -11.77 5.02
CA ILE A 127 -6.64 -11.02 6.29
C ILE A 127 -7.00 -9.55 6.04
N GLY A 128 -6.41 -8.94 5.03
CA GLY A 128 -6.63 -7.53 4.67
C GLY A 128 -8.09 -7.21 4.34
N CYS A 129 -8.81 -8.13 3.68
CA CYS A 129 -10.22 -7.95 3.37
C CYS A 129 -11.07 -7.68 4.62
N THR A 130 -10.73 -8.28 5.76
CA THR A 130 -11.42 -8.05 7.03
C THR A 130 -11.16 -6.67 7.63
N GLY A 131 -10.11 -5.98 7.19
CA GLY A 131 -9.69 -4.65 7.64
C GLY A 131 -10.28 -3.49 6.83
N THR A 132 -10.84 -3.73 5.64
CA THR A 132 -11.25 -2.70 4.67
C THR A 132 -12.20 -1.67 5.27
N VAL A 133 -13.30 -2.10 5.90
CA VAL A 133 -14.29 -1.22 6.50
C VAL A 133 -13.72 -0.45 7.68
N HIS A 134 -12.93 -1.12 8.52
CA HIS A 134 -12.28 -0.49 9.66
C HIS A 134 -11.34 0.64 9.20
N GLY A 135 -10.51 0.37 8.18
CA GLY A 135 -9.64 1.36 7.57
C GLY A 135 -10.38 2.56 6.98
N ALA A 136 -11.53 2.32 6.31
CA ALA A 136 -12.39 3.37 5.78
C ALA A 136 -12.97 4.26 6.89
N ILE A 137 -13.45 3.66 7.98
CA ILE A 137 -14.00 4.39 9.15
C ILE A 137 -12.94 5.27 9.80
N PHE A 138 -11.71 4.76 10.01
CA PHE A 138 -10.61 5.56 10.57
C PHE A 138 -10.29 6.76 9.69
N THR A 139 -10.25 6.58 8.37
CA THR A 139 -10.01 7.66 7.41
C THR A 139 -11.16 8.68 7.41
N LYS A 140 -12.41 8.22 7.35
CA LYS A 140 -13.60 9.07 7.36
C LYS A 140 -13.74 9.91 8.63
N ARG A 141 -13.43 9.32 9.79
CA ARG A 141 -13.49 10.01 11.09
C ARG A 141 -12.25 10.86 11.38
N LEU A 142 -11.32 10.99 10.43
CA LEU A 142 -10.05 11.72 10.59
C LEU A 142 -9.22 11.24 11.79
N MET A 143 -9.29 9.93 12.10
CA MET A 143 -8.48 9.29 13.14
C MET A 143 -7.08 8.96 12.60
N ILE A 144 -6.43 9.98 12.01
CA ILE A 144 -5.16 9.84 11.29
C ILE A 144 -4.04 9.44 12.26
N LYS A 145 -4.00 10.06 13.44
CA LYS A 145 -3.00 9.76 14.45
C LYS A 145 -3.03 8.29 14.88
N GLU A 146 -4.21 7.78 15.18
CA GLU A 146 -4.43 6.40 15.60
C GLU A 146 -4.03 5.41 14.50
N LYS A 147 -4.43 5.71 13.25
CA LYS A 147 -4.07 4.89 12.08
C LYS A 147 -2.56 4.83 11.87
N ILE A 148 -1.86 5.95 12.03
CA ILE A 148 -0.40 6.02 11.93
C ILE A 148 0.27 5.20 13.04
N HIS A 149 -0.17 5.33 14.29
CA HIS A 149 0.37 4.53 15.39
C HIS A 149 0.21 3.03 15.14
N ILE A 150 -0.98 2.59 14.69
CA ILE A 150 -1.24 1.20 14.33
C ILE A 150 -0.25 0.75 13.25
N ASN A 151 -0.13 1.54 12.18
CA ASN A 151 0.76 1.24 11.06
C ASN A 151 2.23 1.12 11.49
N LEU A 152 2.73 2.06 12.30
CA LEU A 152 4.12 2.06 12.77
C LEU A 152 4.41 0.88 13.69
N ILE A 153 3.50 0.55 14.61
CA ILE A 153 3.65 -0.62 15.49
C ILE A 153 3.65 -1.91 14.67
N ALA A 154 2.68 -2.05 13.75
CA ALA A 154 2.60 -3.22 12.87
C ALA A 154 3.88 -3.37 12.02
N LEU A 155 4.38 -2.26 11.46
CA LEU A 155 5.59 -2.24 10.64
C LEU A 155 6.84 -2.60 11.47
N PHE A 156 6.97 -2.05 12.67
CA PHE A 156 8.10 -2.35 13.55
C PHE A 156 8.09 -3.82 14.00
N CYS A 157 6.96 -4.31 14.52
CA CYS A 157 6.85 -5.69 14.99
C CYS A 157 7.04 -6.70 13.85
N SER A 158 6.42 -6.47 12.69
CA SER A 158 6.61 -7.35 11.52
C SER A 158 8.05 -7.29 10.99
N GLY A 159 8.68 -6.11 11.04
CA GLY A 159 10.09 -5.95 10.70
C GLY A 159 11.02 -6.76 11.60
N CYS A 160 10.76 -6.75 12.91
CA CYS A 160 11.50 -7.60 13.87
C CYS A 160 11.29 -9.09 13.60
N ILE A 161 10.04 -9.52 13.28
CA ILE A 161 9.75 -10.92 12.93
C ILE A 161 10.52 -11.32 11.66
N GLY A 162 10.44 -10.49 10.59
CA GLY A 162 11.16 -10.77 9.36
C GLY A 162 12.67 -10.82 9.54
N LEU A 163 13.24 -9.93 10.36
CA LEU A 163 14.66 -9.91 10.66
C LEU A 163 15.08 -11.16 11.45
N ALA A 164 14.31 -11.56 12.46
CA ALA A 164 14.57 -12.79 13.22
C ALA A 164 14.54 -14.03 12.31
N MET A 165 13.57 -14.15 11.41
CA MET A 165 13.51 -15.26 10.45
C MET A 165 14.68 -15.24 9.46
N ALA A 166 15.09 -14.06 8.99
CA ALA A 166 16.26 -13.93 8.11
C ALA A 166 17.54 -14.38 8.84
N TYR A 167 17.66 -14.04 10.12
CA TYR A 167 18.79 -14.47 10.96
C TYR A 167 18.81 -15.99 11.18
N CYS A 168 17.62 -16.63 11.20
CA CYS A 168 17.49 -18.10 11.26
C CYS A 168 17.72 -18.78 9.89
N GLY A 169 18.11 -18.04 8.85
CA GLY A 169 18.42 -18.60 7.52
C GLY A 169 17.18 -18.98 6.69
N MET A 170 16.00 -18.42 7.00
CA MET A 170 14.76 -18.78 6.31
C MET A 170 14.56 -18.08 4.94
N ALA A 171 15.62 -17.47 4.39
CA ALA A 171 15.66 -16.93 3.02
C ALA A 171 14.40 -16.08 2.67
N TYR A 172 13.80 -16.32 1.51
CA TYR A 172 12.59 -15.61 1.03
C TYR A 172 11.38 -15.71 1.98
N TRP A 173 11.29 -16.75 2.83
CA TRP A 173 10.23 -16.88 3.83
C TRP A 173 10.24 -15.74 4.86
N ALA A 174 11.42 -15.18 5.15
CA ALA A 174 11.55 -14.05 6.06
C ALA A 174 10.74 -12.82 5.56
N ILE A 175 10.86 -12.51 4.26
CA ILE A 175 10.13 -11.39 3.64
C ILE A 175 8.62 -11.71 3.57
N ALA A 176 8.26 -12.94 3.17
CA ALA A 176 6.87 -13.36 3.08
C ALA A 176 6.18 -13.28 4.45
N THR A 177 6.82 -13.80 5.50
CA THR A 177 6.29 -13.75 6.87
C THR A 177 6.22 -12.32 7.40
N GLN A 178 7.20 -11.48 7.09
CA GLN A 178 7.14 -10.05 7.43
C GLN A 178 5.89 -9.39 6.84
N GLN A 179 5.57 -9.65 5.56
CA GLN A 179 4.40 -9.05 4.90
C GLN A 179 3.07 -9.56 5.48
N VAL A 180 2.95 -10.87 5.69
CA VAL A 180 1.73 -11.46 6.26
C VAL A 180 1.53 -11.03 7.72
N SER A 181 2.59 -11.02 8.52
CA SER A 181 2.56 -10.56 9.92
C SER A 181 2.21 -9.08 10.02
N TYR A 182 2.74 -8.24 9.12
CA TYR A 182 2.37 -6.82 9.04
C TYR A 182 0.86 -6.67 8.84
N MET A 183 0.30 -7.37 7.86
CA MET A 183 -1.14 -7.31 7.57
C MET A 183 -1.97 -7.81 8.74
N LEU A 184 -1.57 -8.93 9.35
CA LEU A 184 -2.24 -9.50 10.52
C LEU A 184 -2.25 -8.52 11.71
N LEU A 185 -1.10 -7.97 12.06
CA LEU A 185 -0.98 -7.02 13.17
C LEU A 185 -1.77 -5.74 12.90
N MET A 186 -1.65 -5.19 11.69
CA MET A 186 -2.37 -3.98 11.30
C MET A 186 -3.89 -4.18 11.41
N VAL A 187 -4.41 -5.25 10.82
CA VAL A 187 -5.85 -5.54 10.83
C VAL A 187 -6.35 -5.84 12.25
N SER A 188 -5.63 -6.66 13.01
CA SER A 188 -6.00 -6.98 14.40
C SER A 188 -6.09 -5.71 15.27
N MET A 189 -5.14 -4.79 15.14
CA MET A 189 -5.16 -3.52 15.87
C MET A 189 -6.29 -2.58 15.39
N LEU A 190 -6.59 -2.57 14.08
CA LEU A 190 -7.75 -1.85 13.54
C LEU A 190 -9.05 -2.39 14.12
N TRP A 191 -9.21 -3.72 14.20
CA TRP A 191 -10.37 -4.36 14.81
C TRP A 191 -10.52 -4.01 16.29
N TYR A 192 -9.41 -4.02 17.03
CA TYR A 192 -9.41 -3.71 18.46
C TYR A 192 -9.82 -2.26 18.73
N LYS A 193 -9.30 -1.31 17.96
CA LYS A 193 -9.56 0.13 18.16
C LYS A 193 -10.77 0.66 17.41
N SER A 194 -11.37 -0.14 16.52
CA SER A 194 -12.51 0.33 15.73
C SER A 194 -13.78 0.43 16.59
N PRO A 195 -14.50 1.54 16.48
CA PRO A 195 -15.78 1.72 17.17
C PRO A 195 -16.92 0.92 16.52
N TRP A 196 -16.69 0.39 15.30
CA TRP A 196 -17.66 -0.38 14.54
C TRP A 196 -17.36 -1.87 14.63
N LYS A 197 -18.43 -2.68 14.69
CA LYS A 197 -18.36 -4.14 14.66
C LYS A 197 -19.33 -4.67 13.62
N PRO A 198 -18.96 -5.71 12.85
CA PRO A 198 -19.87 -6.31 11.88
C PRO A 198 -21.04 -7.00 12.59
N THR A 199 -22.21 -6.92 11.97
CA THR A 199 -23.40 -7.68 12.34
C THR A 199 -23.79 -8.60 11.18
N LEU A 200 -24.57 -9.64 11.45
CA LEU A 200 -24.97 -10.62 10.43
C LEU A 200 -26.04 -10.11 9.44
N GLN A 201 -26.45 -8.85 9.59
CA GLN A 201 -27.41 -8.24 8.66
C GLN A 201 -26.71 -7.87 7.36
N PHE A 202 -27.17 -8.43 6.27
CA PHE A 202 -26.67 -8.13 4.92
C PHE A 202 -27.78 -7.50 4.07
N SER A 203 -27.44 -6.40 3.42
CA SER A 203 -28.29 -5.73 2.41
C SER A 203 -27.45 -5.47 1.16
N ALA A 204 -27.99 -5.80 0.00
CA ALA A 204 -27.33 -5.54 -1.28
C ALA A 204 -27.60 -4.13 -1.82
N ALA A 205 -28.53 -3.38 -1.26
CA ALA A 205 -28.89 -2.04 -1.75
C ALA A 205 -27.73 -1.06 -1.70
N PRO A 206 -26.95 -0.94 -0.58
CA PRO A 206 -25.78 -0.05 -0.53
C PRO A 206 -24.70 -0.43 -1.54
N LEU A 207 -24.53 -1.73 -1.82
CA LEU A 207 -23.52 -2.18 -2.80
C LEU A 207 -23.89 -1.73 -4.21
N LYS A 208 -25.18 -1.83 -4.59
CA LYS A 208 -25.65 -1.37 -5.91
C LYS A 208 -25.41 0.13 -6.11
N GLU A 209 -25.63 0.93 -5.06
CA GLU A 209 -25.40 2.37 -5.07
C GLU A 209 -23.91 2.70 -5.28
N MET A 210 -23.01 1.99 -4.58
CA MET A 210 -21.56 2.23 -4.61
C MET A 210 -20.85 1.58 -5.81
N LEU A 211 -21.48 0.59 -6.47
CA LEU A 211 -20.87 -0.23 -7.50
C LEU A 211 -20.29 0.57 -8.69
N PRO A 212 -21.01 1.55 -9.30
CA PRO A 212 -20.50 2.28 -10.45
C PRO A 212 -19.22 3.07 -10.15
N PHE A 213 -19.13 3.63 -8.95
CA PHE A 213 -17.95 4.36 -8.49
C PHE A 213 -16.80 3.38 -8.18
N SER A 214 -17.09 2.29 -7.48
CA SER A 214 -16.13 1.28 -7.08
C SER A 214 -15.45 0.60 -8.27
N ILE A 215 -16.22 0.22 -9.30
CA ILE A 215 -15.68 -0.41 -10.51
C ILE A 215 -14.73 0.53 -11.25
N LYS A 216 -15.07 1.81 -11.41
CA LYS A 216 -14.21 2.79 -12.10
C LYS A 216 -12.85 2.93 -11.40
N ILE A 217 -12.85 3.05 -10.07
CA ILE A 217 -11.62 3.14 -9.29
C ILE A 217 -10.83 1.84 -9.35
N ALA A 218 -11.46 0.70 -9.15
CA ALA A 218 -10.80 -0.60 -9.21
C ALA A 218 -10.15 -0.83 -10.58
N PHE A 219 -10.85 -0.55 -11.67
CA PHE A 219 -10.33 -0.70 -13.03
C PHE A 219 -9.10 0.18 -13.26
N THR A 220 -9.17 1.46 -12.91
CA THR A 220 -8.04 2.39 -13.03
C THR A 220 -6.83 1.91 -12.21
N ASN A 221 -7.06 1.46 -10.97
CA ASN A 221 -5.99 0.99 -10.11
C ASN A 221 -5.38 -0.33 -10.61
N ILE A 222 -6.18 -1.26 -11.14
CA ILE A 222 -5.66 -2.51 -11.76
C ILE A 222 -4.73 -2.19 -12.92
N PHE A 223 -5.15 -1.28 -13.84
CA PHE A 223 -4.28 -0.86 -14.94
C PHE A 223 -2.98 -0.24 -14.46
N ASN A 224 -3.03 0.61 -13.43
CA ASN A 224 -1.83 1.18 -12.81
C ASN A 224 -0.92 0.10 -12.23
N GLN A 225 -1.48 -0.92 -11.54
CA GLN A 225 -0.69 -2.02 -10.98
C GLN A 225 -0.05 -2.89 -12.07
N ILE A 226 -0.79 -3.17 -13.13
CA ILE A 226 -0.23 -3.89 -14.28
C ILE A 226 0.93 -3.09 -14.88
N ASN A 227 0.74 -1.80 -15.14
CA ASN A 227 1.79 -0.94 -15.72
C ASN A 227 3.04 -0.88 -14.85
N GLN A 228 2.89 -0.82 -13.52
CA GLN A 228 4.01 -0.76 -12.60
C GLN A 228 4.76 -2.09 -12.45
N ASN A 229 4.08 -3.22 -12.62
CA ASN A 229 4.64 -4.54 -12.33
C ASN A 229 4.92 -5.39 -13.57
N ILE A 230 4.45 -4.99 -14.77
CA ILE A 230 4.56 -5.78 -15.99
C ILE A 230 6.02 -6.13 -16.34
N LEU A 231 6.94 -5.20 -16.13
CA LEU A 231 8.35 -5.42 -16.38
C LEU A 231 8.92 -6.50 -15.45
N THR A 232 8.54 -6.49 -14.17
CA THR A 232 8.95 -7.53 -13.21
C THR A 232 8.44 -8.91 -13.62
N VAL A 233 7.21 -8.98 -14.14
CA VAL A 233 6.62 -10.24 -14.65
C VAL A 233 7.41 -10.76 -15.86
N LEU A 234 7.69 -9.89 -16.83
CA LEU A 234 8.47 -10.26 -18.02
C LEU A 234 9.89 -10.68 -17.64
N MET A 235 10.54 -9.93 -16.76
CA MET A 235 11.86 -10.31 -16.25
C MET A 235 11.84 -11.65 -15.52
N GLY A 236 10.81 -11.92 -14.72
CA GLY A 236 10.65 -13.22 -14.03
C GLY A 236 10.50 -14.39 -14.98
N LYS A 237 9.92 -14.17 -16.18
CA LYS A 237 9.78 -15.22 -17.21
C LYS A 237 11.06 -15.51 -17.97
N TYR A 238 11.86 -14.48 -18.28
CA TYR A 238 13.00 -14.59 -19.19
C TYR A 238 14.36 -14.53 -18.50
N TYR A 239 14.42 -14.11 -17.24
CA TYR A 239 15.64 -13.92 -16.47
C TYR A 239 15.62 -14.73 -15.17
N THR A 240 16.77 -14.83 -14.53
CA THR A 240 16.90 -15.52 -13.25
C THR A 240 16.25 -14.75 -12.09
N SER A 241 15.83 -15.44 -11.03
CA SER A 241 15.30 -14.82 -9.81
C SER A 241 16.28 -13.80 -9.21
N ARG A 242 17.59 -14.03 -9.32
CA ARG A 242 18.64 -13.10 -8.87
C ARG A 242 18.61 -11.78 -9.63
N GLN A 243 18.45 -11.81 -10.95
CA GLN A 243 18.35 -10.60 -11.78
C GLN A 243 17.06 -9.82 -11.49
N VAL A 244 15.94 -10.53 -11.33
CA VAL A 244 14.67 -9.93 -10.89
C VAL A 244 14.84 -9.28 -9.52
N GLY A 245 15.58 -9.90 -8.60
CA GLY A 245 15.88 -9.37 -7.28
C GLY A 245 16.64 -8.05 -7.33
N TYR A 246 17.68 -7.95 -8.15
CA TYR A 246 18.38 -6.69 -8.36
C TYR A 246 17.48 -5.59 -8.91
N TYR A 247 16.66 -5.92 -9.89
CA TYR A 247 15.70 -4.97 -10.44
C TYR A 247 14.67 -4.51 -9.42
N THR A 248 14.05 -5.44 -8.70
CA THR A 248 13.00 -5.12 -7.70
C THR A 248 13.55 -4.28 -6.55
N GLN A 249 14.76 -4.58 -6.09
CA GLN A 249 15.42 -3.77 -5.07
C GLN A 249 15.77 -2.38 -5.58
N GLY A 250 16.37 -2.26 -6.78
CA GLY A 250 16.64 -0.97 -7.40
C GLY A 250 15.36 -0.13 -7.55
N ASN A 251 14.28 -0.74 -8.04
CA ASN A 251 12.98 -0.09 -8.19
C ASN A 251 12.41 0.35 -6.83
N LYS A 252 12.53 -0.48 -5.78
CA LYS A 252 12.09 -0.14 -4.42
C LYS A 252 12.80 1.11 -3.89
N TRP A 253 14.13 1.19 -4.05
CA TRP A 253 14.90 2.35 -3.60
C TRP A 253 14.56 3.61 -4.40
N MET A 254 14.38 3.49 -5.71
CA MET A 254 13.91 4.57 -6.56
C MET A 254 12.53 5.07 -6.13
N MET A 255 11.59 4.18 -5.87
CA MET A 255 10.24 4.52 -5.41
C MET A 255 10.24 5.17 -4.04
N MET A 256 11.13 4.76 -3.11
CA MET A 256 11.27 5.42 -1.81
C MET A 256 11.70 6.88 -1.96
N GLY A 257 12.70 7.17 -2.79
CA GLY A 257 13.14 8.53 -3.08
C GLY A 257 12.04 9.37 -3.76
N SER A 258 11.41 8.81 -4.78
CA SER A 258 10.32 9.44 -5.52
C SER A 258 9.09 9.74 -4.64
N SER A 259 8.75 8.84 -3.70
CA SER A 259 7.60 9.01 -2.82
C SER A 259 7.73 10.20 -1.86
N LEU A 260 8.95 10.52 -1.43
CA LEU A 260 9.21 11.72 -0.61
C LEU A 260 8.87 12.99 -1.38
N VAL A 261 9.36 13.10 -2.63
CA VAL A 261 9.09 14.25 -3.50
C VAL A 261 7.60 14.35 -3.82
N THR A 262 6.98 13.23 -4.21
CA THR A 262 5.55 13.18 -4.54
C THR A 262 4.68 13.56 -3.34
N SER A 263 5.02 13.10 -2.13
CA SER A 263 4.28 13.45 -0.90
C SER A 263 4.36 14.94 -0.59
N MET A 264 5.53 15.56 -0.79
CA MET A 264 5.68 17.01 -0.61
C MET A 264 4.81 17.78 -1.60
N VAL A 265 4.78 17.35 -2.86
CA VAL A 265 3.96 18.00 -3.90
C VAL A 265 2.47 17.83 -3.60
N THR A 266 2.00 16.63 -3.36
CA THR A 266 0.56 16.37 -3.15
C THR A 266 0.03 16.98 -1.87
N ASN A 267 0.80 16.93 -0.77
CA ASN A 267 0.36 17.43 0.53
C ASN A 267 0.40 18.96 0.64
N VAL A 268 1.25 19.63 -0.14
CA VAL A 268 1.43 21.09 -0.07
C VAL A 268 0.89 21.79 -1.33
N ALA A 269 1.26 21.30 -2.52
CA ALA A 269 0.94 21.97 -3.77
C ALA A 269 -0.57 21.94 -4.07
N GLN A 270 -1.21 20.81 -3.90
CA GLN A 270 -2.63 20.65 -4.22
C GLN A 270 -3.55 21.58 -3.39
N PRO A 271 -3.45 21.64 -2.05
CA PRO A 271 -4.25 22.58 -1.25
C PRO A 271 -4.00 24.05 -1.58
N VAL A 272 -2.73 24.42 -1.84
CA VAL A 272 -2.38 25.80 -2.17
C VAL A 272 -2.91 26.20 -3.55
N LEU A 273 -2.81 25.32 -4.55
CA LEU A 273 -3.34 25.56 -5.90
C LEU A 273 -4.88 25.69 -5.89
N ILE A 274 -5.57 24.92 -5.04
CA ILE A 274 -7.02 25.04 -4.88
C ILE A 274 -7.39 26.41 -4.28
N GLN A 275 -6.65 26.90 -3.27
CA GLN A 275 -6.93 28.19 -2.66
C GLN A 275 -6.78 29.39 -3.61
N VAL A 276 -5.94 29.28 -4.63
CA VAL A 276 -5.69 30.34 -5.62
C VAL A 276 -6.34 30.02 -6.99
N SER A 277 -7.23 29.04 -7.06
CA SER A 277 -7.85 28.59 -8.32
C SER A 277 -8.69 29.66 -9.01
N SER A 278 -9.22 30.63 -8.28
CA SER A 278 -9.98 31.78 -8.81
C SER A 278 -9.11 32.86 -9.50
N GLU A 279 -7.81 32.87 -9.24
CA GLU A 279 -6.87 33.88 -9.75
C GLU A 279 -5.83 33.22 -10.66
N VAL A 280 -6.10 33.15 -11.97
CA VAL A 280 -5.30 32.39 -12.95
C VAL A 280 -3.82 32.77 -12.94
N GLU A 281 -3.48 34.06 -12.91
CA GLU A 281 -2.09 34.52 -12.90
C GLU A 281 -1.37 34.19 -11.60
N ARG A 282 -2.04 34.28 -10.47
CA ARG A 282 -1.51 33.88 -9.16
C ARG A 282 -1.30 32.38 -9.08
N GLN A 283 -2.23 31.60 -9.63
CA GLN A 283 -2.12 30.14 -9.74
C GLN A 283 -0.90 29.72 -10.57
N LYS A 284 -0.69 30.35 -11.74
CA LYS A 284 0.50 30.11 -12.59
C LYS A 284 1.80 30.42 -11.84
N ASN A 285 1.84 31.55 -11.14
CA ASN A 285 3.04 31.96 -10.40
C ASN A 285 3.36 31.01 -9.23
N VAL A 286 2.34 30.56 -8.50
CA VAL A 286 2.48 29.56 -7.45
C VAL A 286 2.96 28.23 -8.04
N PHE A 287 2.35 27.76 -9.12
CA PHE A 287 2.77 26.54 -9.81
C PHE A 287 4.22 26.58 -10.30
N ARG A 288 4.66 27.70 -10.92
CA ARG A 288 6.06 27.90 -11.33
C ARG A 288 7.03 27.85 -10.16
N LYS A 289 6.69 28.50 -9.03
CA LYS A 289 7.54 28.46 -7.82
C LYS A 289 7.66 27.05 -7.27
N MET A 290 6.56 26.31 -7.23
CA MET A 290 6.55 24.91 -6.77
C MET A 290 7.37 24.00 -7.69
N LEU A 291 7.23 24.15 -9.01
CA LEU A 291 8.03 23.41 -9.98
C LEU A 291 9.53 23.66 -9.78
N ARG A 292 9.95 24.92 -9.62
CA ARG A 292 11.36 25.27 -9.37
C ARG A 292 11.87 24.64 -8.07
N PHE A 293 11.07 24.68 -6.99
CA PHE A 293 11.45 24.11 -5.71
C PHE A 293 11.60 22.59 -5.78
N VAL A 294 10.62 21.90 -6.39
CA VAL A 294 10.67 20.44 -6.59
C VAL A 294 11.86 20.06 -7.48
N SER A 295 12.11 20.79 -8.58
CA SER A 295 13.24 20.53 -9.45
C SER A 295 14.57 20.75 -8.73
N PHE A 296 14.68 21.80 -7.91
CA PHE A 296 15.89 22.11 -7.15
C PHE A 296 16.27 20.98 -6.15
N ILE A 297 15.27 20.28 -5.60
CA ILE A 297 15.51 19.15 -4.69
C ILE A 297 15.73 17.86 -5.46
N SER A 298 14.90 17.59 -6.49
CA SER A 298 14.92 16.29 -7.18
C SER A 298 16.12 16.11 -8.10
N PHE A 299 16.59 17.16 -8.81
CA PHE A 299 17.74 17.02 -9.71
C PHE A 299 19.04 16.64 -8.97
N PRO A 300 19.45 17.31 -7.87
CA PRO A 300 20.65 16.88 -7.14
C PRO A 300 20.49 15.48 -6.51
N ALA A 301 19.29 15.15 -6.04
CA ALA A 301 19.02 13.82 -5.47
C ALA A 301 19.16 12.71 -6.53
N MET A 302 18.64 12.93 -7.74
CA MET A 302 18.77 11.98 -8.85
C MET A 302 20.22 11.87 -9.34
N LEU A 303 20.91 12.99 -9.51
CA LEU A 303 22.33 13.00 -9.92
C LEU A 303 23.22 12.31 -8.88
N GLY A 304 22.94 12.51 -7.58
CA GLY A 304 23.64 11.82 -6.51
C GLY A 304 23.43 10.30 -6.50
N GLN A 305 22.26 9.83 -6.91
CA GLN A 305 21.99 8.39 -7.08
C GLN A 305 22.73 7.79 -8.28
N ILE A 306 22.80 8.51 -9.40
CA ILE A 306 23.53 8.09 -10.61
C ILE A 306 25.03 8.04 -10.34
N GLY A 307 25.59 9.07 -9.67
CA GLY A 307 27.02 9.14 -9.37
C GLY A 307 27.56 7.99 -8.50
N ARG A 308 26.70 7.41 -7.65
CA ARG A 308 27.07 6.25 -6.81
C ARG A 308 27.03 4.90 -7.55
N ALA A 309 26.35 4.84 -8.69
CA ALA A 309 26.28 3.62 -9.50
C ALA A 309 27.55 3.39 -10.37
N HIS A 310 28.44 4.39 -10.44
CA HIS A 310 29.68 4.32 -11.22
C HIS A 310 30.98 4.20 -10.39
N VAL A 311 30.85 4.07 -9.06
CA VAL A 311 31.94 3.75 -8.12
C VAL A 311 31.67 2.40 -7.48
#